data_fbdfc72935debaca2977255688cb1d1b
#
_entry.id   fbdfc72935debaca2977255688cb1d1b
#
_cell.length_a   1.000
_cell.length_b   1.000
_cell.length_c   1.000
_cell.angle_alpha   90.00
_cell.angle_beta   90.00
_cell.angle_gamma   90.00
#
_symmetry.space_group_name_H-M   'P 1'
#
loop_
_entity.id
_entity.type
_entity.pdbx_description
1 polymer ?
#
loop_
_entity_poly.entity_id
_entity_poly.type
_entity_poly.pdbx_seq_one_letter_code
_entity_poly.pdbx_strand_id
1 'polypeptide(L)'
;MLRTLLYVTTHLSEWHTSGLRCLWPAAARRARLLRDAVVFNSGRPATAAQLAAVAAAFPRYNNRSVEIFSAEATRQVHRKAFTLGSTKKQMGAILALSEAEARGWFDGYDWVVRLNPDVIVSEDRFLRTHMARDGIDAVLAF
;
A
#
# COMPACT_ATOMS: atom_id res chain seq x y z
N MET A 1 5.45 14.95 15.81
CA MET A 1 5.17 13.50 15.69
C MET A 1 5.17 13.17 14.21
N LEU A 2 6.02 12.25 13.74
CA LEU A 2 6.12 11.87 12.33
C LEU A 2 4.77 11.32 11.83
N ARG A 3 4.29 11.88 10.72
CA ARG A 3 3.10 11.38 10.02
C ARG A 3 3.53 10.36 8.98
N THR A 4 3.03 9.15 9.11
CA THR A 4 3.43 8.05 8.24
C THR A 4 2.19 7.46 7.56
N LEU A 5 2.27 7.31 6.23
CA LEU A 5 1.29 6.61 5.43
C LEU A 5 1.74 5.16 5.18
N LEU A 6 0.86 4.21 5.40
CA LEU A 6 1.01 2.85 4.88
C LEU A 6 0.38 2.78 3.48
N TYR A 7 1.20 2.51 2.49
CA TYR A 7 0.75 2.36 1.11
C TYR A 7 0.83 0.89 0.69
N VAL A 8 -0.30 0.23 0.64
CA VAL A 8 -0.40 -1.20 0.28
C VAL A 8 -0.73 -1.33 -1.19
N THR A 9 0.17 -1.93 -1.97
CA THR A 9 -0.06 -2.20 -3.39
C THR A 9 -0.40 -3.67 -3.58
N THR A 10 -1.50 -3.96 -4.25
CA THR A 10 -2.03 -5.32 -4.37
C THR A 10 -2.74 -5.53 -5.70
N HIS A 11 -2.89 -6.77 -6.12
CA HIS A 11 -3.81 -7.20 -7.17
C HIS A 11 -4.93 -8.10 -6.59
N LEU A 12 -5.05 -8.12 -5.27
CA LEU A 12 -6.06 -8.85 -4.51
C LEU A 12 -6.18 -10.34 -4.95
N SER A 13 -5.04 -10.98 -5.19
CA SER A 13 -5.00 -12.43 -5.36
C SER A 13 -5.55 -13.12 -4.12
N GLU A 14 -5.84 -14.40 -4.22
CA GLU A 14 -6.29 -15.21 -3.09
C GLU A 14 -5.26 -15.18 -1.94
N TRP A 15 -3.97 -15.25 -2.27
CA TRP A 15 -2.87 -15.13 -1.32
C TRP A 15 -2.86 -13.78 -0.60
N HIS A 16 -2.95 -12.66 -1.34
CA HIS A 16 -3.02 -11.32 -0.76
C HIS A 16 -4.26 -11.13 0.12
N THR A 17 -5.41 -11.62 -0.34
CA THR A 17 -6.67 -11.54 0.41
C THR A 17 -6.60 -12.33 1.72
N SER A 18 -5.97 -13.50 1.69
CA SER A 18 -5.73 -14.32 2.89
C SER A 18 -4.82 -13.58 3.89
N GLY A 19 -3.72 -12.99 3.41
CA GLY A 19 -2.82 -12.19 4.24
C GLY A 19 -3.54 -11.02 4.91
N LEU A 20 -4.32 -10.27 4.15
CA LEU A 20 -5.12 -9.15 4.66
C LEU A 20 -6.10 -9.60 5.75
N ARG A 21 -6.77 -10.72 5.57
CA ARG A 21 -7.77 -11.23 6.51
C ARG A 21 -7.18 -11.84 7.78
N CYS A 22 -6.09 -12.61 7.64
CA CYS A 22 -5.59 -13.45 8.72
C CYS A 22 -4.41 -12.85 9.47
N LEU A 23 -3.52 -12.13 8.79
CA LEU A 23 -2.24 -11.68 9.35
C LEU A 23 -2.24 -10.18 9.70
N TRP A 24 -2.75 -9.35 8.81
CA TRP A 24 -2.73 -7.90 8.97
C TRP A 24 -3.51 -7.37 10.18
N PRO A 25 -4.66 -7.91 10.61
CA PRO A 25 -5.37 -7.40 11.77
C PRO A 25 -4.54 -7.43 13.06
N ALA A 26 -3.69 -8.45 13.21
CA ALA A 26 -2.77 -8.54 14.37
C ALA A 26 -1.57 -7.60 14.21
N ALA A 27 -0.99 -7.51 13.01
CA ALA A 27 0.15 -6.65 12.70
C ALA A 27 -0.21 -5.16 12.83
N ALA A 28 -1.33 -4.73 12.27
CA ALA A 28 -1.82 -3.35 12.33
C ALA A 28 -2.07 -2.86 13.77
N ARG A 29 -2.46 -3.75 14.69
CA ARG A 29 -2.60 -3.41 16.10
C ARG A 29 -1.27 -3.13 16.79
N ARG A 30 -0.18 -3.74 16.33
CA ARG A 30 1.17 -3.61 16.91
C ARG A 30 1.95 -2.46 16.30
N ALA A 31 1.84 -2.28 14.99
CA ALA A 31 2.54 -1.24 14.25
C ALA A 31 1.82 0.12 14.39
N ARG A 32 1.97 0.77 15.53
CA ARG A 32 1.28 2.02 15.87
C ARG A 32 1.67 3.21 14.98
N LEU A 33 2.83 3.13 14.33
CA LEU A 33 3.29 4.13 13.39
C LEU A 33 2.41 4.19 12.14
N LEU A 34 1.91 3.03 11.70
CA LEU A 34 1.15 2.86 10.47
C LEU A 34 -0.35 3.10 10.73
N ARG A 35 -0.74 4.35 10.96
CA ARG A 35 -2.13 4.71 11.32
C ARG A 35 -3.01 5.03 10.12
N ASP A 36 -2.43 5.62 9.10
CA ASP A 36 -3.14 5.95 7.87
C ASP A 36 -2.75 4.96 6.78
N ALA A 37 -3.71 4.46 6.04
CA ALA A 37 -3.45 3.51 4.98
C ALA A 37 -4.22 3.84 3.69
N VAL A 38 -3.57 3.62 2.57
CA VAL A 38 -4.18 3.55 1.25
C VAL A 38 -3.89 2.19 0.66
N VAL A 39 -4.92 1.53 0.13
CA VAL A 39 -4.77 0.25 -0.57
C VAL A 39 -5.03 0.46 -2.05
N PHE A 40 -4.01 0.24 -2.85
CA PHE A 40 -4.09 0.33 -4.30
C PHE A 40 -4.23 -1.07 -4.90
N ASN A 41 -5.34 -1.31 -5.59
CA ASN A 41 -5.59 -2.54 -6.32
C ASN A 41 -5.33 -2.36 -7.82
N SER A 42 -4.24 -2.93 -8.32
CA SER A 42 -3.90 -2.97 -9.75
C SER A 42 -4.58 -4.12 -10.50
N GLY A 43 -5.39 -4.93 -9.84
CA GLY A 43 -6.06 -6.10 -10.39
C GLY A 43 -7.46 -5.79 -10.95
N ARG A 44 -8.27 -6.83 -11.01
CA ARG A 44 -9.70 -6.73 -11.33
C ARG A 44 -10.44 -5.95 -10.25
N PRO A 45 -11.64 -5.42 -10.53
CA PRO A 45 -12.48 -4.83 -9.50
C PRO A 45 -12.67 -5.77 -8.31
N ALA A 46 -12.52 -5.24 -7.10
CA ALA A 46 -12.58 -6.04 -5.90
C ALA A 46 -13.99 -6.57 -5.65
N THR A 47 -14.09 -7.82 -5.24
CA THR A 47 -15.34 -8.42 -4.75
C THR A 47 -15.69 -7.92 -3.34
N ALA A 48 -16.93 -8.08 -2.92
CA ALA A 48 -17.36 -7.74 -1.56
C ALA A 48 -16.52 -8.46 -0.48
N ALA A 49 -16.14 -9.73 -0.71
CA ALA A 49 -15.29 -10.48 0.21
C ALA A 49 -13.87 -9.92 0.32
N GLN A 50 -13.30 -9.45 -0.80
CA GLN A 50 -11.99 -8.81 -0.82
C GLN A 50 -12.04 -7.44 -0.13
N LEU A 51 -13.10 -6.64 -0.34
CA LEU A 51 -13.33 -5.39 0.37
C LEU A 51 -13.44 -5.60 1.87
N ALA A 52 -14.18 -6.62 2.29
CA ALA A 52 -14.31 -6.98 3.70
C ALA A 52 -12.96 -7.38 4.32
N ALA A 53 -12.11 -8.10 3.57
CA ALA A 53 -10.76 -8.46 4.02
C ALA A 53 -9.87 -7.23 4.22
N VAL A 54 -9.93 -6.26 3.31
CA VAL A 54 -9.20 -4.98 3.44
C VAL A 54 -9.70 -4.19 4.65
N ALA A 55 -11.02 -4.08 4.84
CA ALA A 55 -11.59 -3.39 5.99
C ALA A 55 -11.23 -4.06 7.33
N ALA A 56 -11.16 -5.38 7.37
CA ALA A 56 -10.72 -6.13 8.54
C ALA A 56 -9.23 -5.94 8.85
N ALA A 57 -8.40 -5.82 7.82
CA ALA A 57 -6.97 -5.57 7.98
C ALA A 57 -6.68 -4.20 8.64
N PHE A 58 -7.49 -3.19 8.33
CA PHE A 58 -7.25 -1.80 8.73
C PHE A 58 -8.46 -1.16 9.44
N PRO A 59 -8.93 -1.71 10.58
CA PRO A 59 -10.19 -1.30 11.21
C PRO A 59 -10.18 0.09 11.85
N ARG A 60 -9.01 0.72 11.96
CA ARG A 60 -8.82 2.01 12.63
C ARG A 60 -8.35 3.12 11.71
N TYR A 61 -8.21 2.84 10.45
CA TYR A 61 -7.78 3.86 9.49
C TYR A 61 -8.97 4.72 9.11
N ASN A 62 -9.28 5.64 10.04
CA ASN A 62 -10.38 6.57 9.89
C ASN A 62 -10.12 7.53 8.74
N ASN A 63 -11.13 7.65 7.89
CA ASN A 63 -11.46 8.78 7.02
C ASN A 63 -10.67 8.97 5.72
N ARG A 64 -9.65 8.20 5.41
CA ARG A 64 -9.21 8.15 4.01
C ARG A 64 -9.54 6.77 3.47
N SER A 65 -10.55 6.81 2.64
CA SER A 65 -11.10 5.67 1.91
C SER A 65 -9.99 4.75 1.43
N VAL A 66 -10.20 3.46 1.66
CA VAL A 66 -9.57 2.43 0.85
C VAL A 66 -10.02 2.70 -0.58
N GLU A 67 -9.28 3.52 -1.31
CA GLU A 67 -9.55 3.73 -2.72
C GLU A 67 -9.07 2.52 -3.50
N ILE A 68 -10.03 1.77 -3.99
CA ILE A 68 -9.77 0.60 -4.82
C ILE A 68 -9.98 0.99 -6.26
N PHE A 69 -8.92 0.89 -7.04
CA PHE A 69 -8.90 1.27 -8.44
C PHE A 69 -9.71 0.35 -9.35
N SER A 70 -10.33 0.95 -10.37
CA SER A 70 -11.02 0.22 -11.42
C SER A 70 -10.05 -0.37 -12.45
N ALA A 71 -10.42 -1.50 -13.06
CA ALA A 71 -9.66 -2.17 -14.13
C ALA A 71 -9.42 -1.29 -15.39
N GLU A 72 -10.17 -0.21 -15.57
CA GLU A 72 -10.04 0.70 -16.71
C GLU A 72 -8.78 1.57 -16.60
N ALA A 73 -8.50 2.14 -15.43
CA ALA A 73 -7.25 2.87 -15.17
C ALA A 73 -6.03 1.97 -15.37
N THR A 74 -6.12 0.72 -14.92
CA THR A 74 -5.07 -0.29 -15.09
C THR A 74 -4.76 -0.57 -16.57
N ARG A 75 -5.77 -0.66 -17.45
CA ARG A 75 -5.57 -0.93 -18.88
C ARG A 75 -4.88 0.22 -19.62
N GLN A 76 -5.17 1.47 -19.28
CA GLN A 76 -4.52 2.63 -19.93
C GLN A 76 -3.04 2.72 -19.56
N VAL A 77 -2.69 2.41 -18.33
CA VAL A 77 -1.30 2.46 -17.88
C VAL A 77 -0.52 1.24 -18.36
N HIS A 78 -1.13 0.07 -18.47
CA HIS A 78 -0.50 -1.09 -19.11
C HIS A 78 -0.07 -0.77 -20.56
N ARG A 79 -0.83 0.02 -21.30
CA ARG A 79 -0.41 0.49 -22.64
C ARG A 79 0.77 1.46 -22.60
N LYS A 80 0.80 2.41 -21.64
CA LYS A 80 1.91 3.36 -21.47
C LYS A 80 3.20 2.69 -21.01
N ALA A 81 3.13 1.77 -20.06
CA ALA A 81 4.31 1.11 -19.53
C ALA A 81 4.93 0.07 -20.48
N PHE A 82 4.13 -0.52 -21.37
CA PHE A 82 4.64 -1.39 -22.44
C PHE A 82 5.56 -0.63 -23.40
N THR A 83 5.29 0.65 -23.64
CA THR A 83 6.13 1.55 -24.45
C THR A 83 7.47 1.89 -23.78
N LEU A 84 7.59 1.70 -22.47
CA LEU A 84 8.79 1.99 -21.68
C LEU A 84 9.68 0.76 -21.41
N GLY A 85 9.34 -0.40 -21.99
CA GLY A 85 10.18 -1.62 -21.88
C GLY A 85 10.23 -2.26 -20.50
N SER A 86 9.34 -1.88 -19.57
CA SER A 86 9.30 -2.49 -18.24
C SER A 86 8.59 -3.84 -18.24
N THR A 87 9.04 -4.75 -17.39
CA THR A 87 8.41 -6.07 -17.25
C THR A 87 7.01 -5.95 -16.65
N LYS A 88 6.08 -6.84 -17.03
CA LYS A 88 4.69 -6.86 -16.53
C LYS A 88 4.59 -6.82 -14.99
N LYS A 89 5.58 -7.38 -14.28
CA LYS A 89 5.60 -7.41 -12.81
C LYS A 89 5.89 -6.04 -12.18
N GLN A 90 6.71 -5.21 -12.82
CA GLN A 90 7.07 -3.88 -12.33
C GLN A 90 5.99 -2.83 -12.65
N MET A 91 5.17 -3.09 -13.66
CA MET A 91 4.16 -2.15 -14.11
C MET A 91 3.12 -1.78 -13.04
N GLY A 92 2.69 -2.77 -12.26
CA GLY A 92 1.76 -2.52 -11.16
C GLY A 92 2.33 -1.58 -10.08
N ALA A 93 3.65 -1.68 -9.84
CA ALA A 93 4.33 -0.80 -8.89
C ALA A 93 4.49 0.63 -9.43
N ILE A 94 4.86 0.77 -10.69
CA ILE A 94 4.98 2.08 -11.36
C ILE A 94 3.62 2.78 -11.41
N LEU A 95 2.58 2.04 -11.81
CA LEU A 95 1.23 2.55 -11.81
C LEU A 95 0.79 3.03 -10.43
N ALA A 96 1.03 2.23 -9.41
CA ALA A 96 0.67 2.58 -8.06
C ALA A 96 1.31 3.90 -7.59
N LEU A 97 2.59 4.11 -7.91
CA LEU A 97 3.28 5.35 -7.58
C LEU A 97 2.76 6.55 -8.38
N SER A 98 2.57 6.39 -9.70
CA SER A 98 2.02 7.46 -10.55
C SER A 98 0.62 7.90 -10.10
N GLU A 99 -0.22 6.96 -9.70
CA GLU A 99 -1.56 7.29 -9.23
C GLU A 99 -1.54 7.95 -7.85
N ALA A 100 -0.67 7.49 -6.97
CA ALA A 100 -0.51 8.10 -5.65
C ALA A 100 -0.06 9.56 -5.76
N GLU A 101 0.88 9.84 -6.66
CA GLU A 101 1.35 11.20 -6.97
C GLU A 101 0.21 12.05 -7.56
N ALA A 102 -0.44 11.57 -8.63
CA ALA A 102 -1.50 12.30 -9.31
C ALA A 102 -2.71 12.62 -8.41
N ARG A 103 -2.92 11.85 -7.34
CA ARG A 103 -4.01 12.03 -6.40
C ARG A 103 -3.60 12.71 -5.10
N GLY A 104 -2.34 13.05 -4.95
CA GLY A 104 -1.82 13.67 -3.74
C GLY A 104 -1.95 12.79 -2.49
N TRP A 105 -1.91 11.45 -2.65
CA TRP A 105 -2.06 10.54 -1.49
C TRP A 105 -0.91 10.62 -0.51
N PHE A 106 0.25 11.07 -0.97
CA PHE A 106 1.45 11.23 -0.14
C PHE A 106 1.53 12.60 0.53
N ASP A 107 0.66 13.53 0.15
CA ASP A 107 0.71 14.91 0.63
C ASP A 107 0.46 14.99 2.15
N GLY A 108 1.33 15.72 2.82
CA GLY A 108 1.26 15.92 4.25
C GLY A 108 1.72 14.75 5.11
N TYR A 109 2.37 13.74 4.52
CA TYR A 109 3.09 12.70 5.24
C TYR A 109 4.60 12.94 5.19
N ASP A 110 5.27 12.70 6.31
CA ASP A 110 6.73 12.77 6.39
C ASP A 110 7.36 11.51 5.80
N TRP A 111 6.64 10.38 5.89
CA TRP A 111 7.10 9.08 5.42
C TRP A 111 5.99 8.26 4.77
N VAL A 112 6.35 7.52 3.74
CA VAL A 112 5.49 6.52 3.10
C VAL A 112 6.14 5.14 3.23
N VAL A 113 5.41 4.21 3.85
CA VAL A 113 5.81 2.80 3.91
C VAL A 113 5.04 2.03 2.86
N ARG A 114 5.71 1.65 1.78
CA ARG A 114 5.10 0.88 0.70
C ARG A 114 5.33 -0.62 0.91
N LEU A 115 4.25 -1.39 0.92
CA LEU A 115 4.27 -2.84 1.10
C LEU A 115 3.29 -3.55 0.16
N ASN A 116 3.57 -4.82 -0.09
CA ASN A 116 2.57 -5.76 -0.60
C ASN A 116 1.87 -6.47 0.59
N PRO A 117 0.65 -7.00 0.44
CA PRO A 117 -0.08 -7.64 1.55
C PRO A 117 0.56 -8.90 2.13
N ASP A 118 1.49 -9.51 1.42
CA ASP A 118 2.28 -10.67 1.86
C ASP A 118 3.50 -10.29 2.71
N VAL A 119 3.78 -8.99 2.82
CA VAL A 119 4.82 -8.46 3.73
C VAL A 119 4.14 -7.88 4.96
N ILE A 120 4.56 -8.34 6.14
CA ILE A 120 3.97 -7.95 7.41
C ILE A 120 4.97 -7.15 8.23
N VAL A 121 4.56 -5.98 8.68
CA VAL A 121 5.29 -5.23 9.70
C VAL A 121 4.84 -5.74 11.06
N SER A 122 5.65 -6.58 11.68
CA SER A 122 5.33 -7.18 12.98
C SER A 122 5.48 -6.19 14.13
N GLU A 123 6.42 -5.24 13.98
CA GLU A 123 6.65 -4.13 14.92
C GLU A 123 7.22 -2.92 14.17
N ASP A 124 7.02 -1.73 14.73
CA ASP A 124 7.45 -0.49 14.08
C ASP A 124 8.75 0.12 14.63
N ARG A 125 9.40 -0.55 15.57
CA ARG A 125 10.60 -0.03 16.26
C ARG A 125 11.73 0.30 15.30
N PHE A 126 12.02 -0.63 14.37
CA PHE A 126 13.06 -0.44 13.37
C PHE A 126 12.76 0.79 12.49
N LEU A 127 11.56 0.86 11.94
CA LEU A 127 11.13 1.99 11.12
C LEU A 127 11.24 3.31 11.87
N ARG A 128 10.70 3.40 13.08
CA ARG A 128 10.74 4.62 13.91
C ARG A 128 12.17 5.07 14.20
N THR A 129 13.08 4.13 14.47
CA THR A 129 14.47 4.45 14.75
C THR A 129 15.16 5.07 13.53
N HIS A 130 14.90 4.56 12.33
CA HIS A 130 15.53 5.05 11.11
C HIS A 130 14.87 6.32 10.57
N MET A 131 13.56 6.41 10.61
CA MET A 131 12.79 7.58 10.19
C MET A 131 13.04 8.82 11.07
N ALA A 132 13.52 8.63 12.30
CA ALA A 132 13.85 9.71 13.20
C ALA A 132 15.29 10.25 13.05
N ARG A 133 16.11 9.65 12.19
CA ARG A 133 17.49 10.09 11.97
C ARG A 133 17.55 11.15 10.88
N ASP A 134 18.27 12.22 11.17
CA ASP A 134 18.56 13.25 10.17
C ASP A 134 19.40 12.66 9.01
N GLY A 135 19.12 13.10 7.80
CA GLY A 135 19.86 12.69 6.59
C GLY A 135 19.49 11.30 6.06
N ILE A 136 18.41 10.68 6.56
CA ILE A 136 17.85 9.46 5.97
C ILE A 136 16.58 9.81 5.20
N ASP A 137 16.64 9.68 3.87
CA ASP A 137 15.51 9.95 2.96
C ASP A 137 14.76 8.68 2.56
N ALA A 138 15.40 7.51 2.67
CA ALA A 138 14.78 6.23 2.36
C ALA A 138 15.34 5.08 3.21
N VAL A 139 14.47 4.12 3.53
CA VAL A 139 14.82 2.84 4.16
C VAL A 139 14.30 1.73 3.27
N LEU A 140 15.21 0.94 2.70
CA LEU A 140 14.87 -0.19 1.82
C LEU A 140 15.17 -1.50 2.54
N ALA A 141 14.20 -2.44 2.48
CA ALA A 141 14.38 -3.81 2.93
C ALA A 141 14.46 -4.73 1.70
N PHE A 142 15.46 -5.62 1.69
CA PHE A 142 15.68 -6.60 0.62
C PHE A 142 15.47 -8.01 1.17
#